data_a88bff4ece50a5e76807f7b8886ce9c5
#
_entry.id   a88bff4ece50a5e76807f7b8886ce9c5
#
_cell.length_a   1.000
_cell.length_b   1.000
_cell.length_c   1.000
_cell.angle_alpha   90.00
_cell.angle_beta   90.00
_cell.angle_gamma   90.00
#
_symmetry.space_group_name_H-M   'P 1'
#
loop_
_entity.id
_entity.type
_entity.pdbx_description
1 polymer ?
#
loop_
_entity_poly.entity_id
_entity_poly.type
_entity_poly.pdbx_seq_one_letter_code
_entity_poly.pdbx_strand_id
1 'polypeptide(L)'
;NYTWDYSLLTSTSQTIDTIFDEASTGSLLSLYFIDNGFNPNRSNQCRHGNSFSAGQVNVSDVWDFFYNSSASFAQPGYGAIVNGAPLPIAFTPKDIIYQFPLTYNSTNVSLSGYTLDLTTTLGIYYSVEKTRSNLVDGWGTVTTPYGTFDALRVMSTIVEVDSFYIDSLGFGFATPPIETVEYKWLSPGKGVPVLQVNTAVGGIVTGISYLDSMQTTATAEIASAISEITLFPNPVSKEL
;
A
#
# COMPACT_ATOMS: atom_id res chain seq x y z
N ASN A 1 28.08 0.20 -6.70
CA ASN A 1 27.28 0.50 -7.86
C ASN A 1 26.94 -0.78 -8.61
N TYR A 2 25.67 -0.99 -8.90
CA TYR A 2 25.14 -2.18 -9.56
C TYR A 2 24.47 -1.78 -10.86
N THR A 3 24.41 -2.73 -11.80
CA THR A 3 23.57 -2.64 -12.98
C THR A 3 22.67 -3.88 -12.97
N TRP A 4 21.37 -3.67 -12.92
CA TRP A 4 20.35 -4.73 -12.95
C TRP A 4 19.61 -4.64 -14.28
N ASP A 5 19.64 -5.72 -15.06
CA ASP A 5 18.97 -5.78 -16.34
C ASP A 5 17.80 -6.77 -16.29
N TYR A 6 16.60 -6.19 -16.32
CA TYR A 6 15.32 -6.89 -16.38
C TYR A 6 14.53 -6.49 -17.64
N SER A 7 15.20 -5.99 -18.67
CA SER A 7 14.58 -5.50 -19.91
C SER A 7 13.78 -6.57 -20.67
N LEU A 8 14.08 -7.85 -20.41
CA LEU A 8 13.42 -8.98 -21.08
C LEU A 8 12.19 -9.51 -20.33
N LEU A 9 11.77 -8.88 -19.23
CA LEU A 9 10.53 -9.27 -18.56
C LEU A 9 9.35 -9.08 -19.48
N THR A 10 8.47 -10.09 -19.52
CA THR A 10 7.20 -10.04 -20.26
C THR A 10 6.05 -9.98 -19.27
N SER A 11 5.20 -8.97 -19.39
CA SER A 11 4.01 -8.82 -18.56
C SER A 11 3.00 -9.95 -18.87
N THR A 12 2.49 -10.58 -17.82
CA THR A 12 1.39 -11.57 -17.91
C THR A 12 0.04 -10.95 -17.53
N SER A 13 0.07 -9.82 -16.79
CA SER A 13 -1.11 -9.06 -16.41
C SER A 13 -0.71 -7.60 -16.18
N GLN A 14 -1.69 -6.71 -16.26
CA GLN A 14 -1.52 -5.28 -15.95
C GLN A 14 -2.61 -4.85 -14.99
N THR A 15 -2.24 -4.06 -14.00
CA THR A 15 -3.16 -3.47 -13.04
C THR A 15 -2.86 -1.98 -12.90
N ILE A 16 -3.90 -1.18 -12.68
CA ILE A 16 -3.73 0.23 -12.33
C ILE A 16 -3.70 0.32 -10.81
N ASP A 17 -2.58 0.76 -10.27
CA ASP A 17 -2.42 1.04 -8.85
C ASP A 17 -2.67 2.53 -8.62
N THR A 18 -3.83 2.86 -8.04
CA THR A 18 -4.25 4.24 -7.82
C THR A 18 -4.10 4.58 -6.35
N ILE A 19 -3.41 5.69 -6.08
CA ILE A 19 -3.32 6.26 -4.75
C ILE A 19 -4.42 7.29 -4.60
N PHE A 20 -5.17 7.19 -3.53
CA PHE A 20 -6.27 8.07 -3.17
C PHE A 20 -5.95 8.83 -1.88
N ASP A 21 -6.67 9.91 -1.65
CA ASP A 21 -6.78 10.57 -0.34
C ASP A 21 -7.63 9.72 0.60
N GLU A 22 -7.34 9.72 1.91
CA GLU A 22 -8.11 8.95 2.90
C GLU A 22 -9.59 9.35 2.95
N ALA A 23 -9.92 10.58 2.59
CA ALA A 23 -11.31 11.06 2.51
C ALA A 23 -12.14 10.29 1.48
N SER A 24 -11.51 9.62 0.51
CA SER A 24 -12.17 8.83 -0.54
C SER A 24 -12.75 7.50 -0.02
N THR A 25 -12.41 7.07 1.20
CA THR A 25 -12.71 5.72 1.71
C THR A 25 -14.07 5.59 2.39
N GLY A 26 -14.88 6.65 2.35
CA GLY A 26 -16.16 6.72 3.06
C GLY A 26 -16.04 7.18 4.52
N SER A 27 -17.12 7.67 5.08
CA SER A 27 -17.12 8.50 6.28
C SER A 27 -16.53 7.87 7.54
N LEU A 28 -16.74 6.58 7.77
CA LEU A 28 -16.24 5.94 9.01
C LEU A 28 -14.77 5.56 8.91
N LEU A 29 -14.31 5.02 7.78
CA LEU A 29 -12.92 4.67 7.59
C LEU A 29 -12.06 5.94 7.51
N SER A 30 -12.50 6.95 6.75
CA SER A 30 -11.78 8.23 6.66
C SER A 30 -11.68 8.93 8.03
N LEU A 31 -12.74 8.91 8.84
CA LEU A 31 -12.71 9.50 10.19
C LEU A 31 -11.73 8.77 11.12
N TYR A 32 -11.65 7.45 11.01
CA TYR A 32 -10.75 6.65 11.84
C TYR A 32 -9.27 6.88 11.50
N PHE A 33 -8.95 7.09 10.21
CA PHE A 33 -7.58 7.30 9.72
C PHE A 33 -7.27 8.75 9.37
N ILE A 34 -8.13 9.70 9.76
CA ILE A 34 -7.98 11.13 9.43
C ILE A 34 -6.62 11.71 9.83
N ASP A 35 -6.00 12.49 8.94
CA ASP A 35 -4.79 13.25 9.25
C ASP A 35 -5.14 14.60 9.89
N ASN A 36 -5.36 14.61 11.19
CA ASN A 36 -5.62 15.81 11.98
C ASN A 36 -4.45 16.22 12.90
N GLY A 37 -3.28 15.59 12.71
CA GLY A 37 -2.08 15.84 13.49
C GLY A 37 -2.05 15.19 14.89
N PHE A 38 -3.20 14.82 15.45
CA PHE A 38 -3.33 14.20 16.79
C PHE A 38 -3.67 12.72 16.73
N ASN A 39 -4.23 12.25 15.62
CA ASN A 39 -4.62 10.87 15.44
C ASN A 39 -3.37 9.96 15.32
N PRO A 40 -3.16 8.99 16.23
CA PRO A 40 -2.03 8.07 16.13
C PRO A 40 -2.10 7.17 14.89
N ASN A 41 -3.31 6.91 14.38
CA ASN A 41 -3.58 6.07 13.21
C ASN A 41 -3.68 6.86 11.91
N ARG A 42 -3.30 8.14 11.90
CA ARG A 42 -3.45 9.03 10.76
C ARG A 42 -2.80 8.47 9.49
N SER A 43 -3.47 8.69 8.38
CA SER A 43 -3.01 8.42 7.03
C SER A 43 -3.18 9.66 6.15
N ASN A 44 -2.39 9.79 5.10
CA ASN A 44 -2.55 10.84 4.09
C ASN A 44 -2.62 10.28 2.68
N GLN A 45 -2.70 8.98 2.54
CA GLN A 45 -2.94 8.30 1.28
C GLN A 45 -3.46 6.89 1.55
N CYS A 46 -4.22 6.36 0.61
CA CYS A 46 -4.75 5.01 0.67
C CYS A 46 -4.79 4.37 -0.71
N ARG A 47 -4.93 3.05 -0.73
CA ARG A 47 -5.00 2.24 -1.94
C ARG A 47 -6.06 1.17 -1.77
N HIS A 48 -6.77 0.86 -2.85
CA HIS A 48 -7.70 -0.27 -2.87
C HIS A 48 -6.98 -1.60 -2.72
N GLY A 49 -7.48 -2.44 -1.82
CA GLY A 49 -7.16 -3.85 -1.70
C GLY A 49 -8.20 -4.72 -2.41
N ASN A 50 -7.97 -6.03 -2.37
CA ASN A 50 -8.86 -7.00 -2.99
C ASN A 50 -10.04 -7.37 -2.07
N SER A 51 -11.25 -7.31 -2.60
CA SER A 51 -12.43 -7.87 -1.95
C SER A 51 -12.43 -9.39 -2.01
N PHE A 52 -12.98 -10.03 -1.01
CA PHE A 52 -13.12 -11.49 -0.97
C PHE A 52 -14.36 -11.92 -0.19
N SER A 53 -14.78 -13.17 -0.37
CA SER A 53 -15.86 -13.78 0.40
C SER A 53 -15.45 -15.16 0.88
N ALA A 54 -15.75 -15.48 2.13
CA ALA A 54 -15.46 -16.77 2.74
C ALA A 54 -16.67 -17.23 3.58
N GLY A 55 -17.39 -18.23 3.09
CA GLY A 55 -18.63 -18.68 3.74
C GLY A 55 -19.68 -17.57 3.83
N GLN A 56 -20.04 -17.20 5.05
CA GLN A 56 -21.02 -16.13 5.33
C GLN A 56 -20.35 -14.75 5.53
N VAL A 57 -19.03 -14.65 5.40
CA VAL A 57 -18.30 -13.41 5.56
C VAL A 57 -18.02 -12.84 4.17
N ASN A 58 -18.57 -11.64 3.93
CA ASN A 58 -18.29 -10.84 2.74
C ASN A 58 -17.44 -9.64 3.11
N VAL A 59 -16.26 -9.52 2.49
CA VAL A 59 -15.33 -8.40 2.69
C VAL A 59 -15.21 -7.63 1.39
N SER A 60 -15.66 -6.39 1.42
CA SER A 60 -15.63 -5.46 0.27
C SER A 60 -14.99 -4.14 0.67
N ASP A 61 -14.75 -3.28 -0.31
CA ASP A 61 -14.14 -1.95 -0.12
C ASP A 61 -12.93 -1.99 0.80
N VAL A 62 -12.01 -2.89 0.50
CA VAL A 62 -10.75 -3.04 1.24
C VAL A 62 -9.83 -1.88 0.90
N TRP A 63 -9.28 -1.23 1.92
CA TRP A 63 -8.37 -0.10 1.79
C TRP A 63 -7.14 -0.32 2.66
N ASP A 64 -5.96 -0.23 2.04
CA ASP A 64 -4.70 -0.07 2.75
C ASP A 64 -4.47 1.42 3.00
N PHE A 65 -4.19 1.80 4.23
CA PHE A 65 -3.90 3.18 4.62
C PHE A 65 -2.41 3.38 4.81
N PHE A 66 -1.88 4.50 4.30
CA PHE A 66 -0.47 4.84 4.40
C PHE A 66 -0.29 6.26 4.91
N TYR A 67 0.79 6.46 5.64
CA TYR A 67 1.23 7.78 6.06
C TYR A 67 2.62 8.06 5.52
N ASN A 68 2.71 9.02 4.60
CA ASN A 68 3.94 9.46 3.99
C ASN A 68 4.38 10.79 4.62
N SER A 69 5.59 10.81 5.17
CA SER A 69 6.19 11.98 5.81
C SER A 69 7.66 12.12 5.41
N SER A 70 8.30 13.22 5.80
CA SER A 70 9.75 13.39 5.62
C SER A 70 10.59 12.40 6.43
N ALA A 71 10.03 11.78 7.46
CA ALA A 71 10.73 10.86 8.36
C ALA A 71 10.51 9.38 7.99
N SER A 72 9.36 9.03 7.44
CA SER A 72 9.03 7.64 7.14
C SER A 72 7.86 7.50 6.17
N PHE A 73 7.80 6.35 5.50
CA PHE A 73 6.61 5.82 4.87
C PHE A 73 6.11 4.64 5.70
N ALA A 74 4.89 4.73 6.22
CA ALA A 74 4.34 3.78 7.16
C ALA A 74 2.93 3.34 6.76
N GLN A 75 2.54 2.14 7.19
CA GLN A 75 1.16 1.65 7.12
C GLN A 75 0.56 1.67 8.52
N PRO A 76 -0.35 2.62 8.84
CA PRO A 76 -1.04 2.65 10.13
C PRO A 76 -2.14 1.58 10.26
N GLY A 77 -2.56 0.99 9.16
CA GLY A 77 -3.57 -0.06 9.20
C GLY A 77 -4.27 -0.27 7.87
N TYR A 78 -5.37 -0.97 7.93
CA TYR A 78 -6.29 -1.16 6.82
C TYR A 78 -7.73 -1.08 7.29
N GLY A 79 -8.67 -1.01 6.34
CA GLY A 79 -10.09 -1.02 6.64
C GLY A 79 -10.87 -1.70 5.52
N ALA A 80 -12.05 -2.19 5.85
CA ALA A 80 -12.93 -2.85 4.90
C ALA A 80 -14.40 -2.70 5.31
N ILE A 81 -15.30 -3.03 4.40
CA ILE A 81 -16.71 -3.27 4.71
C ILE A 81 -16.91 -4.76 4.90
N VAL A 82 -17.21 -5.19 6.11
CA VAL A 82 -17.47 -6.60 6.45
C VAL A 82 -18.94 -6.80 6.70
N ASN A 83 -19.60 -7.60 5.86
CA ASN A 83 -21.06 -7.82 5.89
C ASN A 83 -21.87 -6.52 5.96
N GLY A 84 -21.44 -5.49 5.24
CA GLY A 84 -22.08 -4.18 5.18
C GLY A 84 -21.70 -3.21 6.31
N ALA A 85 -20.87 -3.61 7.27
CA ALA A 85 -20.39 -2.76 8.35
C ALA A 85 -18.92 -2.37 8.13
N PRO A 86 -18.53 -1.09 8.27
CA PRO A 86 -17.16 -0.65 8.18
C PRO A 86 -16.36 -1.15 9.38
N LEU A 87 -15.22 -1.75 9.09
CA LEU A 87 -14.27 -2.30 10.07
C LEU A 87 -12.88 -1.70 9.84
N PRO A 88 -12.49 -0.63 10.58
CA PRO A 88 -11.13 -0.15 10.59
C PRO A 88 -10.25 -1.02 11.49
N ILE A 89 -9.04 -1.33 11.03
CA ILE A 89 -8.06 -2.13 11.77
C ILE A 89 -6.74 -1.36 11.79
N ALA A 90 -6.40 -0.82 12.97
CA ALA A 90 -5.13 -0.13 13.18
C ALA A 90 -4.02 -1.11 13.55
N PHE A 91 -2.84 -0.88 12.99
CA PHE A 91 -1.62 -1.55 13.42
C PHE A 91 -1.05 -0.85 14.67
N THR A 92 -0.79 -1.63 15.70
CA THR A 92 -0.25 -1.14 16.98
C THR A 92 0.91 -2.04 17.43
N PRO A 93 2.16 -1.62 17.20
CA PRO A 93 2.60 -0.42 16.48
C PRO A 93 2.31 -0.47 14.96
N LYS A 94 2.33 0.69 14.29
CA LYS A 94 2.22 0.77 12.82
C LYS A 94 3.45 0.19 12.13
N ASP A 95 3.27 -0.37 10.92
CA ASP A 95 4.38 -0.88 10.11
C ASP A 95 5.15 0.27 9.44
N ILE A 96 6.40 0.47 9.82
CA ILE A 96 7.31 1.42 9.16
C ILE A 96 7.93 0.72 7.94
N ILE A 97 7.35 0.96 6.77
CA ILE A 97 7.81 0.35 5.52
C ILE A 97 9.17 0.90 5.11
N TYR A 98 9.36 2.22 5.25
CA TYR A 98 10.66 2.88 5.02
C TYR A 98 10.91 3.92 6.09
N GLN A 99 12.14 3.94 6.61
CA GLN A 99 12.67 5.01 7.46
C GLN A 99 13.55 5.93 6.61
N PHE A 100 13.24 7.21 6.57
CA PHE A 100 14.00 8.17 5.78
C PHE A 100 15.11 8.89 6.61
N PRO A 101 16.21 9.31 5.98
CA PRO A 101 16.55 9.13 4.57
C PRO A 101 17.01 7.70 4.26
N LEU A 102 16.69 7.22 3.05
CA LEU A 102 17.24 5.97 2.54
C LEU A 102 18.60 6.23 1.87
N THR A 103 19.62 5.58 2.37
CA THR A 103 20.98 5.61 1.81
C THR A 103 21.55 4.20 1.78
N TYR A 104 22.54 3.96 0.94
CA TYR A 104 23.22 2.65 0.90
C TYR A 104 23.72 2.23 2.29
N ASN A 105 23.48 0.99 2.67
CA ASN A 105 23.69 0.37 3.99
C ASN A 105 22.79 0.89 5.12
N SER A 106 21.81 1.76 4.87
CA SER A 106 20.84 2.07 5.92
C SER A 106 19.95 0.86 6.22
N THR A 107 19.64 0.69 7.50
CA THR A 107 18.80 -0.38 8.02
C THR A 107 17.73 0.17 8.93
N ASN A 108 16.58 -0.49 8.98
CA ASN A 108 15.59 -0.30 10.04
C ASN A 108 14.85 -1.59 10.35
N VAL A 109 14.35 -1.70 11.56
CA VAL A 109 13.44 -2.78 11.98
C VAL A 109 12.13 -2.15 12.43
N SER A 110 11.03 -2.67 11.92
CA SER A 110 9.67 -2.30 12.31
C SER A 110 8.97 -3.52 12.89
N LEU A 111 8.48 -3.38 14.11
CA LEU A 111 7.52 -4.30 14.70
C LEU A 111 6.14 -3.72 14.48
N SER A 112 5.21 -4.52 14.02
CA SER A 112 3.83 -4.11 13.79
C SER A 112 2.89 -5.26 14.03
N GLY A 113 1.61 -4.98 14.20
CA GLY A 113 0.61 -6.00 14.38
C GLY A 113 -0.74 -5.41 14.71
N TYR A 114 -1.73 -6.28 14.75
CA TYR A 114 -3.08 -5.92 15.18
C TYR A 114 -3.78 -7.12 15.80
N THR A 115 -4.82 -6.82 16.54
CA THR A 115 -5.73 -7.80 17.12
C THR A 115 -7.16 -7.45 16.74
N LEU A 116 -7.87 -8.41 16.23
CA LEU A 116 -9.29 -8.34 15.95
C LEU A 116 -10.03 -9.30 16.90
N ASP A 117 -10.57 -8.76 17.98
CA ASP A 117 -11.35 -9.53 18.95
C ASP A 117 -12.84 -9.38 18.65
N LEU A 118 -13.40 -10.37 17.98
CA LEU A 118 -14.81 -10.51 17.68
C LEU A 118 -15.43 -11.69 18.45
N THR A 119 -14.84 -12.12 19.55
CA THR A 119 -15.31 -13.27 20.35
C THR A 119 -16.75 -13.05 20.82
N THR A 120 -17.10 -11.84 21.24
CA THR A 120 -18.45 -11.51 21.74
C THR A 120 -19.52 -11.43 20.66
N THR A 121 -19.15 -11.21 19.40
CA THR A 121 -20.09 -11.01 18.29
C THR A 121 -20.13 -12.16 17.31
N LEU A 122 -18.97 -12.69 16.97
CA LEU A 122 -18.80 -13.76 15.97
C LEU A 122 -18.11 -15.00 16.53
N GLY A 123 -17.68 -14.99 17.80
CA GLY A 123 -16.92 -16.09 18.38
C GLY A 123 -15.52 -16.26 17.76
N ILE A 124 -14.91 -15.20 17.25
CA ILE A 124 -13.63 -15.24 16.53
C ILE A 124 -12.66 -14.25 17.14
N TYR A 125 -11.44 -14.72 17.36
CA TYR A 125 -10.28 -13.89 17.65
C TYR A 125 -9.24 -14.11 16.56
N TYR A 126 -8.63 -13.02 16.08
CA TYR A 126 -7.54 -13.05 15.12
C TYR A 126 -6.49 -12.00 15.47
N SER A 127 -5.23 -12.37 15.46
CA SER A 127 -4.14 -11.41 15.61
C SER A 127 -3.00 -11.70 14.63
N VAL A 128 -2.32 -10.65 14.25
CA VAL A 128 -1.13 -10.68 13.40
C VAL A 128 0.00 -9.98 14.12
N GLU A 129 1.14 -10.63 14.20
CA GLU A 129 2.41 -10.06 14.62
C GLU A 129 3.37 -10.07 13.43
N LYS A 130 3.93 -8.93 13.10
CA LYS A 130 4.80 -8.78 11.94
C LYS A 130 6.09 -8.05 12.32
N THR A 131 7.22 -8.62 11.90
CA THR A 131 8.54 -7.99 11.96
C THR A 131 9.04 -7.74 10.55
N ARG A 132 9.31 -6.49 10.23
CA ARG A 132 9.95 -6.08 8.97
C ARG A 132 11.36 -5.62 9.26
N SER A 133 12.34 -6.22 8.60
CA SER A 133 13.75 -5.82 8.65
C SER A 133 14.19 -5.35 7.27
N ASN A 134 14.55 -4.09 7.15
CA ASN A 134 14.99 -3.49 5.90
C ASN A 134 16.51 -3.29 5.87
N LEU A 135 17.08 -3.49 4.69
CA LEU A 135 18.45 -3.16 4.35
C LEU A 135 18.48 -2.52 2.95
N VAL A 136 19.06 -1.34 2.83
CA VAL A 136 19.40 -0.79 1.51
C VAL A 136 20.71 -1.43 1.05
N ASP A 137 20.60 -2.53 0.31
CA ASP A 137 21.71 -3.41 -0.02
C ASP A 137 22.35 -3.11 -1.37
N GLY A 138 21.80 -2.17 -2.14
CA GLY A 138 22.34 -1.81 -3.44
C GLY A 138 21.91 -0.44 -3.92
N TRP A 139 22.73 0.12 -4.79
CA TRP A 139 22.43 1.32 -5.55
C TRP A 139 23.02 1.24 -6.95
N GLY A 140 22.40 1.88 -7.91
CA GLY A 140 22.85 1.88 -9.30
C GLY A 140 21.72 2.00 -10.28
N THR A 141 21.82 1.33 -11.40
CA THR A 141 20.89 1.45 -12.51
C THR A 141 20.09 0.17 -12.69
N VAL A 142 18.76 0.27 -12.75
CA VAL A 142 17.86 -0.84 -13.09
C VAL A 142 17.19 -0.57 -14.43
N THR A 143 17.23 -1.55 -15.33
CA THR A 143 16.53 -1.53 -16.62
C THR A 143 15.35 -2.48 -16.57
N THR A 144 14.16 -1.99 -16.89
CA THR A 144 12.91 -2.75 -17.04
C THR A 144 12.42 -2.62 -18.48
N PRO A 145 11.39 -3.36 -18.93
CA PRO A 145 10.80 -3.14 -20.26
C PRO A 145 10.29 -1.69 -20.48
N TYR A 146 9.96 -0.99 -19.41
CA TYR A 146 9.49 0.41 -19.48
C TYR A 146 10.63 1.43 -19.62
N GLY A 147 11.82 1.13 -19.11
CA GLY A 147 12.94 2.05 -19.17
C GLY A 147 14.05 1.76 -18.17
N THR A 148 15.00 2.68 -18.12
CA THR A 148 16.17 2.61 -17.25
C THR A 148 16.10 3.71 -16.19
N PHE A 149 16.37 3.34 -14.93
CA PHE A 149 16.20 4.20 -13.76
C PHE A 149 17.41 4.10 -12.83
N ASP A 150 17.84 5.24 -12.30
CA ASP A 150 18.71 5.24 -11.13
C ASP A 150 17.89 4.85 -9.91
N ALA A 151 18.36 3.89 -9.12
CA ALA A 151 17.60 3.33 -8.02
C ALA A 151 18.47 2.92 -6.83
N LEU A 152 17.84 2.94 -5.64
CA LEU A 152 18.27 2.21 -4.46
C LEU A 152 17.49 0.89 -4.42
N ARG A 153 18.17 -0.22 -4.11
CA ARG A 153 17.49 -1.47 -3.81
C ARG A 153 17.30 -1.62 -2.31
N VAL A 154 16.06 -1.75 -1.89
CA VAL A 154 15.69 -2.09 -0.50
C VAL A 154 15.31 -3.57 -0.48
N MET A 155 16.01 -4.33 0.34
CA MET A 155 15.66 -5.70 0.70
C MET A 155 14.90 -5.66 2.03
N SER A 156 13.66 -6.14 2.03
CA SER A 156 12.81 -6.23 3.22
C SER A 156 12.56 -7.70 3.55
N THR A 157 13.08 -8.18 4.68
CA THR A 157 12.71 -9.48 5.25
C THR A 157 11.54 -9.27 6.18
N ILE A 158 10.42 -9.95 5.91
CA ILE A 158 9.17 -9.85 6.65
C ILE A 158 8.89 -11.21 7.26
N VAL A 159 8.74 -11.23 8.59
CA VAL A 159 8.31 -12.42 9.33
C VAL A 159 6.97 -12.13 9.94
N GLU A 160 5.99 -12.98 9.66
CA GLU A 160 4.62 -12.82 10.13
C GLU A 160 4.16 -14.08 10.87
N VAL A 161 3.44 -13.87 11.98
CA VAL A 161 2.79 -14.93 12.78
C VAL A 161 1.33 -14.55 12.96
N ASP A 162 0.45 -15.43 12.48
CA ASP A 162 -0.99 -15.28 12.63
C ASP A 162 -1.48 -16.16 13.76
N SER A 163 -2.37 -15.65 14.60
CA SER A 163 -3.03 -16.41 15.65
C SER A 163 -4.55 -16.35 15.47
N PHE A 164 -5.18 -17.50 15.55
CA PHE A 164 -6.62 -17.68 15.41
C PHE A 164 -7.19 -18.37 16.64
N TYR A 165 -8.39 -17.98 17.07
CA TYR A 165 -9.20 -18.71 18.01
C TYR A 165 -10.66 -18.66 17.57
N ILE A 166 -11.35 -19.82 17.65
CA ILE A 166 -12.75 -19.96 17.28
C ILE A 166 -13.49 -20.51 18.49
N ASP A 167 -14.33 -19.69 19.09
CA ASP A 167 -15.03 -19.97 20.34
C ASP A 167 -15.96 -21.20 20.24
N SER A 168 -16.71 -21.31 19.14
CA SER A 168 -17.62 -22.45 18.90
C SER A 168 -16.91 -23.82 18.81
N LEU A 169 -15.60 -23.82 18.53
CA LEU A 169 -14.78 -25.01 18.46
C LEU A 169 -13.95 -25.20 19.73
N GLY A 170 -13.87 -24.19 20.61
CA GLY A 170 -12.98 -24.17 21.76
C GLY A 170 -11.49 -24.36 21.38
N PHE A 171 -11.13 -23.94 20.17
CA PHE A 171 -9.83 -24.24 19.57
C PHE A 171 -9.18 -23.00 19.00
N GLY A 172 -7.87 -22.88 19.25
CA GLY A 172 -7.02 -21.85 18.65
C GLY A 172 -5.67 -22.42 18.24
N PHE A 173 -5.05 -21.75 17.29
CA PHE A 173 -3.70 -22.08 16.83
C PHE A 173 -2.97 -20.82 16.39
N ALA A 174 -1.64 -20.89 16.41
CA ALA A 174 -0.79 -19.90 15.76
C ALA A 174 -0.06 -20.57 14.58
N THR A 175 0.09 -19.84 13.48
CA THR A 175 0.91 -20.30 12.37
C THR A 175 2.38 -20.36 12.79
N PRO A 176 3.19 -21.26 12.23
CA PRO A 176 4.63 -21.08 12.26
C PRO A 176 4.99 -19.72 11.64
N PRO A 177 6.11 -19.09 12.07
CA PRO A 177 6.56 -17.85 11.43
C PRO A 177 6.72 -18.03 9.92
N ILE A 178 6.04 -17.18 9.16
CA ILE A 178 6.10 -17.15 7.69
C ILE A 178 7.06 -16.04 7.29
N GLU A 179 8.15 -16.42 6.62
CA GLU A 179 9.13 -15.47 6.13
C GLU A 179 8.93 -15.20 4.64
N THR A 180 8.92 -13.93 4.28
CA THR A 180 8.95 -13.45 2.90
C THR A 180 10.05 -12.41 2.73
N VAL A 181 10.64 -12.34 1.55
CA VAL A 181 11.63 -11.32 1.23
C VAL A 181 11.16 -10.56 -0.01
N GLU A 182 11.12 -9.23 0.14
CA GLU A 182 10.78 -8.30 -0.92
C GLU A 182 12.04 -7.51 -1.32
N TYR A 183 12.33 -7.49 -2.62
CA TYR A 183 13.33 -6.61 -3.20
C TYR A 183 12.62 -5.51 -3.97
N LYS A 184 12.85 -4.25 -3.58
CA LYS A 184 12.20 -3.09 -4.20
C LYS A 184 13.23 -2.10 -4.69
N TRP A 185 13.18 -1.76 -5.98
CA TRP A 185 14.01 -0.72 -6.58
C TRP A 185 13.25 0.59 -6.56
N LEU A 186 13.73 1.52 -5.73
CA LEU A 186 13.13 2.84 -5.52
C LEU A 186 13.89 3.88 -6.31
N SER A 187 13.20 4.59 -7.19
CA SER A 187 13.77 5.66 -8.01
C SER A 187 13.17 7.01 -7.62
N PRO A 188 13.99 8.09 -7.59
CA PRO A 188 13.49 9.42 -7.25
C PRO A 188 12.29 9.85 -8.12
N GLY A 189 11.28 10.43 -7.48
CA GLY A 189 10.12 11.01 -8.16
C GLY A 189 9.13 9.99 -8.74
N LYS A 190 9.27 8.68 -8.46
CA LYS A 190 8.34 7.67 -9.00
C LYS A 190 7.17 7.34 -8.05
N GLY A 191 7.31 7.58 -6.76
CA GLY A 191 6.24 7.34 -5.78
C GLY A 191 5.96 5.87 -5.48
N VAL A 192 6.30 4.98 -6.41
CA VAL A 192 6.18 3.52 -6.31
C VAL A 192 7.49 2.86 -6.74
N PRO A 193 7.77 1.60 -6.34
CA PRO A 193 8.92 0.88 -6.84
C PRO A 193 8.88 0.76 -8.37
N VAL A 194 10.00 1.02 -9.04
CA VAL A 194 10.11 0.82 -10.50
C VAL A 194 10.22 -0.66 -10.86
N LEU A 195 10.66 -1.47 -9.89
CA LEU A 195 10.68 -2.93 -9.95
C LEU A 195 10.52 -3.49 -8.53
N GLN A 196 9.75 -4.55 -8.39
CA GLN A 196 9.62 -5.32 -7.15
C GLN A 196 9.69 -6.81 -7.46
N VAL A 197 10.44 -7.54 -6.64
CA VAL A 197 10.53 -9.01 -6.67
C VAL A 197 10.18 -9.52 -5.29
N ASN A 198 9.19 -10.39 -5.22
CA ASN A 198 8.77 -11.06 -3.99
C ASN A 198 9.28 -12.50 -3.99
N THR A 199 9.78 -12.95 -2.86
CA THR A 199 10.23 -14.33 -2.69
C THR A 199 9.64 -14.93 -1.42
N ALA A 200 9.40 -16.23 -1.45
CA ALA A 200 9.11 -17.04 -0.29
C ALA A 200 10.39 -17.61 0.31
N VAL A 201 10.25 -18.36 1.39
CA VAL A 201 11.33 -19.12 2.06
C VAL A 201 12.15 -19.90 1.02
N GLY A 202 13.47 -19.84 1.14
CA GLY A 202 14.41 -20.50 0.21
C GLY A 202 14.66 -19.71 -1.08
N GLY A 203 14.19 -18.46 -1.16
CA GLY A 203 14.46 -17.58 -2.31
C GLY A 203 13.61 -17.90 -3.54
N ILE A 204 12.52 -18.64 -3.39
CA ILE A 204 11.59 -18.94 -4.48
C ILE A 204 10.86 -17.67 -4.86
N VAL A 205 11.03 -17.21 -6.09
CA VAL A 205 10.31 -16.03 -6.62
C VAL A 205 8.81 -16.35 -6.73
N THR A 206 7.99 -15.56 -6.03
CA THR A 206 6.53 -15.68 -6.02
C THR A 206 5.84 -14.64 -6.89
N GLY A 207 6.53 -13.54 -7.20
CA GLY A 207 5.99 -12.49 -8.06
C GLY A 207 7.05 -11.47 -8.43
N ILE A 208 6.89 -10.93 -9.64
CA ILE A 208 7.67 -9.79 -10.13
C ILE A 208 6.68 -8.77 -10.66
N SER A 209 6.84 -7.52 -10.24
CA SER A 209 6.07 -6.40 -10.79
C SER A 209 7.01 -5.26 -11.16
N TYR A 210 6.70 -4.54 -12.22
CA TYR A 210 7.45 -3.37 -12.63
C TYR A 210 6.51 -2.25 -13.09
N LEU A 211 6.96 -1.01 -12.89
CA LEU A 211 6.27 0.16 -13.39
C LEU A 211 6.32 0.15 -14.93
N ASP A 212 5.18 0.29 -15.60
CA ASP A 212 5.11 0.38 -17.06
C ASP A 212 4.67 1.75 -17.56
N SER A 213 3.83 2.47 -16.80
CA SER A 213 3.41 3.83 -17.13
C SER A 213 3.00 4.60 -15.88
N MET A 214 3.14 5.91 -15.93
CA MET A 214 2.60 6.83 -14.93
C MET A 214 1.41 7.55 -15.56
N GLN A 215 0.22 7.33 -15.02
CA GLN A 215 -0.99 8.04 -15.45
C GLN A 215 -1.27 9.18 -14.45
N THR A 216 -1.43 10.39 -14.95
CA THR A 216 -1.94 11.51 -14.16
C THR A 216 -3.45 11.49 -14.23
N THR A 217 -4.12 11.20 -13.11
CA THR A 217 -5.56 11.18 -13.04
C THR A 217 -6.14 12.60 -13.00
N ALA A 218 -7.21 12.80 -13.76
CA ALA A 218 -8.29 13.79 -13.57
C ALA A 218 -8.01 15.28 -13.82
N THR A 219 -6.82 15.83 -13.68
CA THR A 219 -6.63 17.29 -13.97
C THR A 219 -6.66 17.62 -15.47
N ALA A 220 -6.30 16.65 -16.32
CA ALA A 220 -6.30 16.86 -17.77
C ALA A 220 -7.72 16.79 -18.37
N GLU A 221 -8.61 15.98 -17.82
CA GLU A 221 -10.01 15.91 -18.30
C GLU A 221 -10.80 17.17 -17.92
N ILE A 222 -10.58 17.72 -16.72
CA ILE A 222 -11.22 18.98 -16.33
C ILE A 222 -10.69 20.15 -17.18
N ALA A 223 -9.40 20.15 -17.47
CA ALA A 223 -8.81 21.20 -18.33
C ALA A 223 -9.31 21.12 -19.77
N SER A 224 -9.51 19.90 -20.30
CA SER A 224 -10.07 19.73 -21.65
C SER A 224 -11.58 20.03 -21.70
N ALA A 225 -12.32 19.70 -20.64
CA ALA A 225 -13.74 20.09 -20.53
C ALA A 225 -13.92 21.59 -20.38
N ILE A 226 -13.01 22.29 -19.71
CA ILE A 226 -13.05 23.76 -19.59
C ILE A 226 -12.64 24.44 -20.91
N SER A 227 -11.80 23.82 -21.73
CA SER A 227 -11.40 24.36 -23.02
C SER A 227 -12.53 24.36 -24.06
N GLU A 228 -13.59 23.56 -23.85
CA GLU A 228 -14.79 23.55 -24.69
C GLU A 228 -15.89 24.52 -24.23
N ILE A 229 -15.71 25.20 -23.11
CA ILE A 229 -16.62 26.30 -22.72
C ILE A 229 -16.32 27.51 -23.60
N THR A 230 -16.99 27.59 -24.72
CA THR A 230 -17.02 28.80 -25.56
C THR A 230 -17.84 29.84 -24.81
N LEU A 231 -17.18 30.80 -24.21
CA LEU A 231 -17.83 32.00 -23.72
C LEU A 231 -18.27 32.79 -24.94
N PHE A 232 -19.56 32.73 -25.25
CA PHE A 232 -20.12 33.63 -26.26
C PHE A 232 -19.88 35.07 -25.81
N PRO A 233 -19.36 35.94 -26.68
CA PRO A 233 -19.20 37.32 -26.33
C PRO A 233 -20.58 37.90 -25.96
N ASN A 234 -20.62 38.56 -24.85
CA ASN A 234 -21.83 39.26 -24.40
C ASN A 234 -22.27 40.24 -25.51
N PRO A 235 -23.47 40.10 -26.05
CA PRO A 235 -23.92 40.92 -27.17
C PRO A 235 -24.20 42.39 -26.82
N VAL A 236 -23.88 42.82 -25.62
CA VAL A 236 -24.21 44.18 -25.11
C VAL A 236 -23.12 45.21 -25.35
N SER A 237 -22.12 44.96 -26.15
CA SER A 237 -21.10 45.96 -26.45
C SER A 237 -21.27 46.62 -27.79
N LYS A 238 -22.50 46.81 -28.26
CA LYS A 238 -22.73 47.71 -29.35
C LYS A 238 -23.99 48.54 -29.11
N GLU A 239 -23.70 49.77 -29.09
CA GLU A 239 -24.54 50.95 -29.21
C GLU A 239 -24.73 51.72 -27.92
N LEU A 240 -23.85 52.65 -27.83
CA LEU A 240 -24.23 54.07 -27.85
C LEU A 240 -23.17 54.86 -28.58
#